data_480e0fb586a15b9cf5ed681de421ed2b
#
_entry.id   480e0fb586a15b9cf5ed681de421ed2b
#
_cell.length_a   1.000
_cell.length_b   1.000
_cell.length_c   1.000
_cell.angle_alpha   90.00
_cell.angle_beta   90.00
_cell.angle_gamma   90.00
#
_symmetry.space_group_name_H-M   'P 1'
#
loop_
_entity.id
_entity.type
_entity.pdbx_description
1 polymer ?
#
loop_
_entity_poly.entity_id
_entity_poly.type
_entity_poly.pdbx_seq_one_letter_code
_entity_poly.pdbx_strand_id
1 'polypeptide(L)'
;MTAVEKDLLALERQFWTGGSKFFEENVDQSCLIAFNRSMAGVMSNKDIAATVKDGNRWKDLEIELKGLVTPSEDTAILSYEARATRESGERYAALVSTGYAKRDGRWKMVFHQQTPQI
;
A
#
# COMPACT_ATOMS: atom_id res chain seq x y z
N MET A 1 -5.96 10.79 -16.18
CA MET A 1 -5.08 10.05 -15.25
C MET A 1 -3.83 9.60 -15.99
N THR A 2 -2.66 9.85 -15.41
CA THR A 2 -1.40 9.46 -16.04
C THR A 2 -1.16 7.95 -15.96
N ALA A 3 -0.22 7.46 -16.78
CA ALA A 3 0.14 6.03 -16.73
C ALA A 3 0.68 5.63 -15.36
N VAL A 4 1.51 6.49 -14.74
CA VAL A 4 2.07 6.21 -13.42
C VAL A 4 0.95 6.12 -12.37
N GLU A 5 -0.01 7.04 -12.41
CA GLU A 5 -1.14 7.01 -11.48
C GLU A 5 -1.93 5.70 -11.61
N LYS A 6 -2.21 5.28 -12.86
CA LYS A 6 -2.93 4.03 -13.10
C LYS A 6 -2.16 2.83 -12.58
N ASP A 7 -0.86 2.77 -12.86
CA ASP A 7 0.00 1.66 -12.44
C ASP A 7 0.05 1.54 -10.91
N LEU A 8 0.26 2.66 -10.23
CA LEU A 8 0.38 2.65 -8.78
C LEU A 8 -0.95 2.40 -8.08
N LEU A 9 -2.06 2.93 -8.61
CA LEU A 9 -3.37 2.63 -8.05
C LEU A 9 -3.73 1.16 -8.21
N ALA A 10 -3.32 0.54 -9.33
CA ALA A 10 -3.53 -0.89 -9.54
C ALA A 10 -2.75 -1.70 -8.50
N LEU A 11 -1.50 -1.31 -8.20
CA LEU A 11 -0.72 -1.96 -7.15
C LEU A 11 -1.37 -1.77 -5.78
N GLU A 12 -1.82 -0.56 -5.46
CA GLU A 12 -2.47 -0.29 -4.17
C GLU A 12 -3.72 -1.14 -3.98
N ARG A 13 -4.55 -1.28 -5.02
CA ARG A 13 -5.73 -2.14 -4.93
C ARG A 13 -5.35 -3.58 -4.61
N GLN A 14 -4.29 -4.08 -5.23
CA GLN A 14 -3.81 -5.44 -4.96
C GLN A 14 -3.18 -5.58 -3.58
N PHE A 15 -2.56 -4.53 -3.04
CA PHE A 15 -2.07 -4.55 -1.67
C PHE A 15 -3.23 -4.66 -0.66
N TRP A 16 -4.37 -4.06 -0.96
CA TRP A 16 -5.55 -4.17 -0.08
C TRP A 16 -6.18 -5.56 -0.13
N THR A 17 -6.11 -6.25 -1.26
CA THR A 17 -6.86 -7.50 -1.47
C THR A 17 -5.97 -8.71 -1.70
N GLY A 18 -4.68 -8.54 -1.94
CA GLY A 18 -3.78 -9.62 -2.28
C GLY A 18 -3.20 -10.35 -1.08
N GLY A 19 -2.52 -11.44 -1.37
CA GLY A 19 -1.90 -12.29 -0.37
C GLY A 19 -0.38 -12.12 -0.29
N SER A 20 0.26 -13.00 0.48
CA SER A 20 1.68 -12.89 0.81
C SER A 20 2.60 -12.87 -0.42
N LYS A 21 2.29 -13.66 -1.44
CA LYS A 21 3.13 -13.69 -2.63
C LYS A 21 3.19 -12.33 -3.32
N PHE A 22 2.06 -11.65 -3.44
CA PHE A 22 2.01 -10.32 -4.05
C PHE A 22 2.86 -9.34 -3.23
N PHE A 23 2.73 -9.37 -1.91
CA PHE A 23 3.52 -8.49 -1.02
C PHE A 23 5.01 -8.78 -1.16
N GLU A 24 5.39 -10.06 -1.16
CA GLU A 24 6.79 -10.44 -1.28
C GLU A 24 7.42 -9.93 -2.58
N GLU A 25 6.67 -9.97 -3.67
CA GLU A 25 7.14 -9.56 -4.99
C GLU A 25 7.13 -8.04 -5.21
N ASN A 26 6.25 -7.32 -4.52
CA ASN A 26 6.00 -5.90 -4.81
C ASN A 26 6.40 -4.93 -3.69
N VAL A 27 6.84 -5.44 -2.55
CA VAL A 27 7.45 -4.63 -1.48
C VAL A 27 8.97 -4.73 -1.62
N ASP A 28 9.65 -3.61 -1.46
CA ASP A 28 11.11 -3.59 -1.50
C ASP A 28 11.69 -4.40 -0.33
N GLN A 29 12.97 -4.74 -0.40
CA GLN A 29 13.65 -5.48 0.67
C GLN A 29 13.56 -4.79 2.02
N SER A 30 13.47 -3.46 2.01
CA SER A 30 13.27 -2.66 3.22
C SER A 30 12.14 -1.68 2.96
N CYS A 31 11.16 -1.66 3.85
CA CYS A 31 10.01 -0.77 3.73
C CYS A 31 9.73 -0.11 5.07
N LEU A 32 9.55 1.20 5.06
CA LEU A 32 9.19 1.94 6.26
C LEU A 32 7.67 1.89 6.43
N ILE A 33 7.23 1.37 7.56
CA ILE A 33 5.81 1.19 7.86
C ILE A 33 5.43 2.07 9.05
N ALA A 34 4.27 2.69 8.97
CA ALA A 34 3.72 3.47 10.07
C ALA A 34 2.20 3.29 10.12
N PHE A 35 1.74 2.21 10.74
CA PHE A 35 0.32 1.95 10.98
C PHE A 35 -0.11 2.36 12.37
N ASN A 36 0.62 1.87 13.38
CA ASN A 36 0.35 2.11 14.78
C ASN A 36 1.61 1.77 15.55
N ARG A 37 1.56 1.86 16.89
CA ARG A 37 2.75 1.61 17.72
C ARG A 37 3.33 0.21 17.56
N SER A 38 2.48 -0.78 17.29
CA SER A 38 2.90 -2.18 17.14
C SER A 38 3.50 -2.44 15.76
N MET A 39 3.13 -1.64 14.78
CA MET A 39 3.60 -1.80 13.40
C MET A 39 4.16 -0.46 12.90
N ALA A 40 5.33 -0.13 13.40
CA ALA A 40 6.05 1.07 12.98
C ALA A 40 7.54 0.75 12.92
N GLY A 41 8.20 1.21 11.86
CA GLY A 41 9.62 1.00 11.66
C GLY A 41 9.93 0.34 10.33
N VAL A 42 11.17 -0.09 10.16
CA VAL A 42 11.61 -0.75 8.93
C VAL A 42 11.30 -2.23 9.01
N MET A 43 10.63 -2.76 7.98
CA MET A 43 10.31 -4.18 7.87
C MET A 43 10.79 -4.69 6.51
N SER A 44 11.21 -5.96 6.47
CA SER A 44 11.55 -6.60 5.21
C SER A 44 10.27 -6.97 4.45
N ASN A 45 10.39 -7.19 3.14
CA ASN A 45 9.28 -7.65 2.33
C ASN A 45 8.71 -8.97 2.85
N LYS A 46 9.59 -9.87 3.30
CA LYS A 46 9.15 -11.16 3.82
C LYS A 46 8.37 -11.04 5.13
N ASP A 47 8.81 -10.15 6.02
CA ASP A 47 8.11 -9.93 7.29
C ASP A 47 6.73 -9.30 7.05
N ILE A 48 6.64 -8.35 6.12
CA ILE A 48 5.36 -7.75 5.77
C ILE A 48 4.45 -8.81 5.13
N ALA A 49 4.99 -9.61 4.21
CA ALA A 49 4.22 -10.67 3.56
C ALA A 49 3.67 -11.68 4.58
N ALA A 50 4.41 -11.97 5.63
CA ALA A 50 3.98 -12.89 6.67
C ALA A 50 2.73 -12.40 7.41
N THR A 51 2.50 -11.09 7.48
CA THR A 51 1.31 -10.54 8.14
C THR A 51 0.03 -10.75 7.34
N VAL A 52 0.15 -11.08 6.05
CA VAL A 52 -1.00 -11.25 5.15
C VAL A 52 -1.01 -12.63 4.50
N LYS A 53 -0.45 -13.63 5.16
CA LYS A 53 -0.26 -14.96 4.57
C LYS A 53 -1.54 -15.63 4.07
N ASP A 54 -2.68 -15.32 4.69
CA ASP A 54 -3.98 -15.86 4.29
C ASP A 54 -4.74 -14.90 3.37
N GLY A 55 -4.08 -13.84 2.92
CA GLY A 55 -4.68 -12.80 2.11
C GLY A 55 -5.41 -11.76 2.94
N ASN A 56 -5.62 -10.61 2.34
CA ASN A 56 -6.43 -9.56 2.94
C ASN A 56 -7.89 -9.81 2.57
N ARG A 57 -8.79 -9.66 3.55
CA ARG A 57 -10.21 -9.96 3.37
C ARG A 57 -11.07 -8.70 3.39
N TRP A 58 -10.57 -7.67 2.74
CA TRP A 58 -11.32 -6.42 2.58
C TRP A 58 -12.33 -6.55 1.45
N LYS A 59 -13.50 -5.97 1.66
CA LYS A 59 -14.58 -5.93 0.66
C LYS A 59 -14.92 -4.49 0.32
N ASP A 60 -15.55 -4.31 -0.84
CA ASP A 60 -16.11 -3.00 -1.25
C ASP A 60 -15.06 -1.89 -1.18
N LEU A 61 -13.87 -2.18 -1.65
CA LEU A 61 -12.78 -1.20 -1.63
C LEU A 61 -13.05 -0.04 -2.57
N GLU A 62 -13.01 1.18 -2.02
CA GLU A 62 -13.09 2.41 -2.79
C GLU A 62 -11.82 3.21 -2.51
N ILE A 63 -11.19 3.72 -3.57
CA ILE A 63 -9.99 4.54 -3.47
C ILE A 63 -10.25 5.86 -4.17
N GLU A 64 -10.03 6.95 -3.45
CA GLU A 64 -10.13 8.30 -4.01
C GLU A 64 -8.73 8.92 -3.96
N LEU A 65 -8.10 9.06 -5.12
CA LEU A 65 -6.75 9.63 -5.22
C LEU A 65 -6.77 11.10 -4.80
N LYS A 66 -5.88 11.48 -3.90
CA LYS A 66 -5.72 12.88 -3.45
C LYS A 66 -4.56 13.56 -4.15
N GLY A 67 -3.51 12.84 -4.50
CA GLY A 67 -2.37 13.40 -5.21
C GLY A 67 -1.24 12.40 -5.40
N LEU A 68 -0.37 12.73 -6.34
CA LEU A 68 0.81 11.94 -6.64
C LEU A 68 1.94 12.88 -7.06
N VAL A 69 3.12 12.66 -6.51
CA VAL A 69 4.33 13.39 -6.92
C VAL A 69 5.40 12.40 -7.34
N THR A 70 6.23 12.80 -8.29
CA THR A 70 7.34 11.99 -8.77
C THR A 70 8.63 12.80 -8.60
N PRO A 71 9.26 12.74 -7.39
CA PRO A 71 10.47 13.53 -7.14
C PRO A 71 11.62 13.20 -8.08
N SER A 72 11.64 11.98 -8.65
CA SER A 72 12.60 11.56 -9.65
C SER A 72 11.94 10.54 -10.57
N GLU A 73 12.65 10.10 -11.60
CA GLU A 73 12.15 9.05 -12.50
C GLU A 73 11.92 7.73 -11.78
N ASP A 74 12.63 7.51 -10.68
CA ASP A 74 12.61 6.24 -9.95
C ASP A 74 11.89 6.32 -8.61
N THR A 75 11.19 7.43 -8.33
CA THR A 75 10.52 7.63 -7.05
C THR A 75 9.13 8.22 -7.26
N ALA A 76 8.14 7.66 -6.58
CA ALA A 76 6.78 8.20 -6.62
C ALA A 76 6.18 8.11 -5.23
N ILE A 77 5.41 9.13 -4.85
CA ILE A 77 4.69 9.16 -3.58
C ILE A 77 3.25 9.55 -3.88
N LEU A 78 2.30 8.76 -3.39
CA LEU A 78 0.89 9.07 -3.60
C LEU A 78 0.14 9.06 -2.29
N SER A 79 -0.97 9.79 -2.27
CA SER A 79 -1.89 9.80 -1.14
C SER A 79 -3.31 9.64 -1.65
N TYR A 80 -4.11 8.90 -0.90
CA TYR A 80 -5.51 8.66 -1.25
C TYR A 80 -6.32 8.42 0.02
N GLU A 81 -7.63 8.52 -0.12
CA GLU A 81 -8.54 8.05 0.91
C GLU A 81 -9.05 6.68 0.49
N ALA A 82 -8.97 5.72 1.40
CA ALA A 82 -9.49 4.38 1.18
C ALA A 82 -10.69 4.15 2.07
N ARG A 83 -11.70 3.50 1.53
CA ARG A 83 -12.86 3.02 2.29
C ARG A 83 -13.06 1.57 1.92
N ALA A 84 -13.25 0.74 2.94
CA ALA A 84 -13.42 -0.69 2.73
C ALA A 84 -14.22 -1.30 3.88
N THR A 85 -14.69 -2.51 3.69
CA THR A 85 -15.45 -3.24 4.70
C THR A 85 -14.65 -4.47 5.10
N ARG A 86 -14.50 -4.69 6.41
CA ARG A 86 -13.84 -5.89 6.93
C ARG A 86 -14.75 -7.10 6.71
N GLU A 87 -14.18 -8.30 6.75
CA GLU A 87 -14.97 -9.52 6.66
C GLU A 87 -16.08 -9.58 7.71
N SER A 88 -15.83 -9.00 8.88
CA SER A 88 -16.82 -8.90 9.96
C SER A 88 -17.99 -7.96 9.66
N GLY A 89 -17.90 -7.17 8.60
CA GLY A 89 -18.89 -6.15 8.26
C GLY A 89 -18.56 -4.76 8.79
N GLU A 90 -17.48 -4.64 9.59
CA GLU A 90 -17.05 -3.34 10.10
C GLU A 90 -16.47 -2.48 8.99
N ARG A 91 -16.87 -1.21 8.95
CA ARG A 91 -16.38 -0.27 7.96
C ARG A 91 -15.07 0.36 8.44
N TYR A 92 -14.16 0.58 7.48
CA TYR A 92 -12.87 1.18 7.75
C TYR A 92 -12.59 2.26 6.71
N ALA A 93 -12.09 3.40 7.16
CA ALA A 93 -11.66 4.48 6.27
C ALA A 93 -10.32 5.00 6.76
N ALA A 94 -9.43 5.34 5.84
CA ALA A 94 -8.11 5.84 6.19
C ALA A 94 -7.60 6.79 5.12
N LEU A 95 -6.81 7.77 5.56
CA LEU A 95 -5.93 8.50 4.65
C LEU A 95 -4.64 7.71 4.55
N VAL A 96 -4.23 7.41 3.33
CA VAL A 96 -3.10 6.52 3.07
C VAL A 96 -2.03 7.28 2.31
N SER A 97 -0.78 7.07 2.67
CA SER A 97 0.36 7.54 1.88
C SER A 97 1.29 6.38 1.61
N THR A 98 1.72 6.25 0.37
CA THR A 98 2.60 5.16 -0.05
C THR A 98 3.72 5.73 -0.91
N GLY A 99 4.95 5.31 -0.62
CA GLY A 99 6.11 5.66 -1.42
C GLY A 99 6.61 4.44 -2.19
N TYR A 100 7.03 4.67 -3.42
CA TYR A 100 7.54 3.64 -4.31
C TYR A 100 8.91 4.02 -4.85
N ALA A 101 9.78 3.04 -5.01
CA ALA A 101 11.03 3.20 -5.72
C ALA A 101 11.04 2.20 -6.87
N LYS A 102 11.63 2.60 -8.00
CA LYS A 102 11.74 1.73 -9.16
C LYS A 102 13.04 0.91 -9.06
N ARG A 103 12.90 -0.42 -9.14
CA ARG A 103 14.02 -1.35 -9.12
C ARG A 103 13.96 -2.17 -10.40
N ASP A 104 14.95 -2.06 -11.25
CA ASP A 104 15.00 -2.78 -12.52
C ASP A 104 13.73 -2.61 -13.34
N GLY A 105 13.26 -1.37 -13.40
CA GLY A 105 12.07 -1.00 -14.16
C GLY A 105 10.74 -1.34 -13.49
N ARG A 106 10.75 -1.85 -12.27
CA ARG A 106 9.53 -2.24 -11.54
C ARG A 106 9.37 -1.41 -10.27
N TRP A 107 8.15 -0.94 -10.03
CA TRP A 107 7.83 -0.21 -8.80
C TRP A 107 7.77 -1.16 -7.60
N LYS A 108 8.47 -0.79 -6.53
CA LYS A 108 8.46 -1.53 -5.25
C LYS A 108 8.08 -0.57 -4.15
N MET A 109 7.19 -1.00 -3.28
CA MET A 109 6.78 -0.18 -2.13
C MET A 109 7.93 -0.07 -1.14
N VAL A 110 8.28 1.18 -0.76
CA VAL A 110 9.34 1.46 0.21
C VAL A 110 8.83 2.18 1.43
N PHE A 111 7.58 2.65 1.41
CA PHE A 111 6.96 3.38 2.52
C PHE A 111 5.45 3.22 2.45
N HIS A 112 4.82 2.98 3.60
CA HIS A 112 3.36 2.92 3.67
C HIS A 112 2.90 3.37 5.05
N GLN A 113 1.89 4.23 5.06
CA GLN A 113 1.32 4.79 6.27
C GLN A 113 -0.20 4.87 6.11
N GLN A 114 -0.92 4.60 7.19
CA GLN A 114 -2.37 4.76 7.21
C GLN A 114 -2.78 5.56 8.44
N THR A 115 -3.68 6.52 8.24
CA THR A 115 -4.27 7.30 9.32
C THR A 115 -5.77 7.04 9.29
N PRO A 116 -6.28 6.20 10.20
CA PRO A 116 -7.71 5.90 10.22
C PRO A 116 -8.53 7.17 10.41
N GLN A 117 -9.66 7.23 9.70
CA GLN A 117 -10.61 8.32 9.78
C GLN A 117 -11.81 7.87 10.63
N ILE A 118 -12.19 8.71 11.55
CA ILE A 118 -13.31 8.42 12.46
C ILE A 118 -14.61 8.98 11.86
#